data_99315d719d7a72b88e3dc68806401d97
#
_entry.id   99315d719d7a72b88e3dc68806401d97
#
_cell.length_a   1.000
_cell.length_b   1.000
_cell.length_c   1.000
_cell.angle_alpha   90.00
_cell.angle_beta   90.00
_cell.angle_gamma   90.00
#
_symmetry.space_group_name_H-M   'P 1'
#
loop_
_entity.id
_entity.type
_entity.pdbx_description
1 polymer ?
#
loop_
_entity_poly.entity_id
_entity_poly.type
_entity_poly.pdbx_seq_one_letter_code
_entity_poly.pdbx_strand_id
1 'polypeptide(L)'
;MRELKIGRLPHNDIIVDDTTVSREHATLIIAGDEFSVRDLGSSNGTFVNGMRINGVTRLKRNDILKVGSALVPWMNYLSMN
;
A
#
# COMPACT_ATOMS: atom_id res chain seq x y z
N MET A 1 8.73 13.17 5.74
CA MET A 1 8.33 11.81 5.37
C MET A 1 6.97 11.47 5.97
N ARG A 2 6.12 10.86 5.19
CA ARG A 2 4.81 10.42 5.64
C ARG A 2 4.70 8.92 5.45
N GLU A 3 4.07 8.24 6.41
CA GLU A 3 3.77 6.82 6.31
C GLU A 3 2.28 6.63 6.47
N LEU A 4 1.65 6.05 5.48
CA LEU A 4 0.22 5.79 5.47
C LEU A 4 -0.01 4.30 5.56
N LYS A 5 -0.66 3.85 6.62
CA LYS A 5 -0.97 2.43 6.80
C LYS A 5 -2.15 2.04 5.93
N ILE A 6 -2.01 0.92 5.25
CA ILE A 6 -3.02 0.33 4.38
C ILE A 6 -3.52 -0.94 5.04
N GLY A 7 -4.82 -1.10 5.18
CA GLY A 7 -5.36 -2.29 5.76
C GLY A 7 -6.88 -2.30 5.82
N ARG A 8 -7.40 -3.42 6.33
CA ARG A 8 -8.84 -3.64 6.35
C ARG A 8 -9.55 -2.91 7.49
N LEU A 9 -8.86 -2.67 8.61
CA LEU A 9 -9.49 -2.08 9.77
C LEU A 9 -9.56 -0.55 9.68
N PRO A 10 -10.57 0.05 10.34
CA PRO A 10 -10.83 1.50 10.19
C PRO A 10 -9.74 2.42 10.74
N HIS A 11 -8.83 1.92 11.57
CA HIS A 11 -7.73 2.75 12.08
C HIS A 11 -6.64 3.00 11.04
N ASN A 12 -6.66 2.29 9.91
CA ASN A 12 -5.68 2.52 8.86
C ASN A 12 -5.94 3.84 8.15
N ASP A 13 -4.90 4.42 7.59
CA ASP A 13 -5.01 5.67 6.82
C ASP A 13 -5.69 5.41 5.48
N ILE A 14 -5.39 4.28 4.88
CA ILE A 14 -6.01 3.84 3.63
C ILE A 14 -6.76 2.56 3.96
N ILE A 15 -8.07 2.66 4.01
CA ILE A 15 -8.93 1.54 4.39
C ILE A 15 -9.33 0.78 3.14
N VAL A 16 -9.01 -0.52 3.11
CA VAL A 16 -9.37 -1.40 1.99
C VAL A 16 -10.20 -2.52 2.58
N ASP A 17 -11.52 -2.41 2.45
CA ASP A 17 -12.47 -3.34 3.06
C ASP A 17 -12.67 -4.54 2.14
N ASP A 18 -11.73 -5.47 2.18
CA ASP A 18 -11.73 -6.66 1.35
C ASP A 18 -11.20 -7.82 2.18
N THR A 19 -11.81 -8.98 2.07
CA THR A 19 -11.49 -10.13 2.91
C THR A 19 -10.08 -10.67 2.68
N THR A 20 -9.46 -10.36 1.52
CA THR A 20 -8.08 -10.79 1.24
C THR A 20 -7.05 -9.83 1.83
N VAL A 21 -7.48 -8.71 2.40
CA VAL A 21 -6.61 -7.70 2.96
C VAL A 21 -6.45 -7.92 4.46
N SER A 22 -5.22 -7.93 4.93
CA SER A 22 -4.92 -8.08 6.36
C SER A 22 -5.35 -6.83 7.12
N ARG A 23 -5.56 -6.98 8.42
CA ARG A 23 -5.98 -5.86 9.29
C ARG A 23 -5.06 -4.66 9.14
N GLU A 24 -3.74 -4.91 9.20
CA GLU A 24 -2.70 -3.95 8.82
C GLU A 24 -1.85 -4.67 7.78
N HIS A 25 -1.92 -4.20 6.55
CA HIS A 25 -1.41 -4.97 5.41
C HIS A 25 -0.07 -4.46 4.89
N ALA A 26 0.02 -3.17 4.68
CA ALA A 26 1.21 -2.55 4.09
C ALA A 26 1.31 -1.10 4.55
N THR A 27 2.46 -0.49 4.28
CA THR A 27 2.68 0.93 4.55
C THR A 27 3.13 1.60 3.27
N LEU A 28 2.44 2.67 2.89
CA LEU A 28 2.85 3.55 1.80
C LEU A 28 3.74 4.63 2.39
N ILE A 29 4.94 4.77 1.86
CA ILE A 29 5.96 5.70 2.36
C ILE A 29 6.14 6.80 1.33
N ILE A 30 5.93 8.05 1.75
CA ILE A 30 6.05 9.23 0.88
C ILE A 30 7.15 10.11 1.45
N ALA A 31 8.22 10.29 0.69
CA ALA A 31 9.36 11.10 1.09
C ALA A 31 9.67 12.06 -0.06
N GLY A 32 9.06 13.25 -0.01
CA GLY A 32 9.16 14.21 -1.10
C GLY A 32 8.53 13.64 -2.37
N ASP A 33 9.34 13.50 -3.42
CA ASP A 33 8.90 12.93 -4.69
C ASP A 33 9.18 11.45 -4.80
N GLU A 34 9.60 10.81 -3.71
CA GLU A 34 9.92 9.38 -3.70
C GLU A 34 8.85 8.61 -2.96
N PHE A 35 8.38 7.54 -3.57
CA PHE A 35 7.30 6.71 -3.05
C PHE A 35 7.75 5.28 -2.94
N SER A 36 7.38 4.63 -1.84
CA SER A 36 7.71 3.23 -1.60
C SER A 36 6.56 2.55 -0.89
N VAL A 37 6.56 1.23 -0.93
CA VAL A 37 5.57 0.44 -0.18
C VAL A 37 6.30 -0.71 0.50
N ARG A 38 5.86 -1.02 1.72
CA ARG A 38 6.40 -2.13 2.51
C ARG A 38 5.25 -3.01 2.96
N ASP A 39 5.37 -4.32 2.73
CA ASP A 39 4.41 -5.29 3.26
C ASP A 39 4.67 -5.51 4.75
N LEU A 40 3.60 -5.60 5.53
CA LEU A 40 3.69 -5.75 6.99
C LEU A 40 3.49 -7.22 7.43
N GLY A 41 3.92 -8.16 6.62
CA GLY A 41 3.74 -9.57 6.91
C GLY A 41 2.33 -10.05 6.60
N SER A 42 1.73 -9.53 5.54
CA SER A 42 0.36 -9.87 5.18
C SER A 42 0.23 -11.34 4.76
N SER A 43 -0.98 -11.88 4.93
CA SER A 43 -1.25 -13.27 4.55
C SER A 43 -1.26 -13.46 3.03
N ASN A 44 -1.77 -12.49 2.29
CA ASN A 44 -2.01 -12.66 0.85
C ASN A 44 -1.06 -11.85 -0.03
N GLY A 45 -0.20 -11.03 0.58
CA GLY A 45 0.85 -10.33 -0.14
C GLY A 45 0.44 -8.96 -0.66
N THR A 46 1.47 -8.20 -1.01
CA THR A 46 1.36 -6.88 -1.64
C THR A 46 2.03 -6.99 -3.00
N PHE A 47 1.43 -6.38 -4.02
CA PHE A 47 1.87 -6.55 -5.40
C PHE A 47 2.03 -5.19 -6.07
N VAL A 48 3.13 -5.03 -6.80
CA VAL A 48 3.37 -3.86 -7.63
C VAL A 48 3.46 -4.33 -9.08
N ASN A 49 2.54 -3.84 -9.90
CA ASN A 49 2.43 -4.23 -11.32
C ASN A 49 2.35 -5.75 -11.48
N GLY A 50 1.61 -6.40 -10.60
CA GLY A 50 1.37 -7.83 -10.64
C GLY A 50 2.45 -8.70 -10.01
N MET A 51 3.55 -8.10 -9.54
CA MET A 51 4.63 -8.83 -8.91
C MET A 51 4.59 -8.68 -7.40
N ARG A 52 4.60 -9.79 -6.69
CA ARG A 52 4.62 -9.77 -5.22
C ARG A 52 5.93 -9.16 -4.74
N ILE A 53 5.82 -8.20 -3.83
CA ILE A 53 7.00 -7.53 -3.31
C ILE A 53 7.60 -8.31 -2.14
N ASN A 54 8.90 -8.08 -1.92
CA ASN A 54 9.64 -8.63 -0.81
C ASN A 54 10.48 -7.50 -0.22
N GLY A 55 10.06 -7.01 0.96
CA GLY A 55 10.70 -5.85 1.57
C GLY A 55 10.13 -4.54 1.05
N VAL A 56 10.91 -3.47 1.17
CA VAL A 56 10.50 -2.14 0.70
C VAL A 56 10.71 -2.05 -0.80
N THR A 57 9.66 -1.69 -1.52
CA THR A 57 9.72 -1.60 -2.98
C THR A 57 9.39 -0.19 -3.44
N ARG A 58 10.22 0.35 -4.31
CA ARG A 58 10.03 1.69 -4.86
C ARG A 58 8.83 1.72 -5.80
N LEU A 59 8.02 2.76 -5.68
CA LEU A 59 6.88 2.99 -6.56
C LEU A 59 7.17 4.14 -7.49
N LYS A 60 6.73 4.02 -8.74
CA LYS A 60 6.71 5.11 -9.71
C LYS A 60 5.27 5.52 -9.93
N ARG A 61 5.06 6.76 -10.35
CA ARG A 61 3.70 7.21 -10.70
C ARG A 61 3.12 6.27 -11.74
N ASN A 62 1.84 5.98 -11.59
CA ASN A 62 1.07 5.07 -12.43
C ASN A 62 1.37 3.58 -12.21
N ASP A 63 2.24 3.23 -11.25
CA ASP A 63 2.36 1.83 -10.86
C ASP A 63 1.05 1.34 -10.25
N ILE A 64 0.71 0.10 -10.55
CA ILE A 64 -0.50 -0.52 -10.01
C ILE A 64 -0.15 -1.22 -8.72
N LEU A 65 -0.76 -0.77 -7.63
CA LEU A 65 -0.55 -1.34 -6.29
C LEU A 65 -1.78 -2.16 -5.90
N LYS A 66 -1.54 -3.41 -5.49
CA LYS A 66 -2.58 -4.28 -4.93
C LYS A 66 -2.15 -4.80 -3.58
N VAL A 67 -3.12 -4.91 -2.68
CA VAL A 67 -2.97 -5.59 -1.40
C VAL A 67 -3.96 -6.74 -1.39
N GLY A 68 -3.45 -7.97 -1.25
CA GLY A 68 -4.29 -9.14 -1.51
C GLY A 68 -4.78 -9.07 -2.96
N SER A 69 -6.10 -9.21 -3.16
CA SER A 69 -6.69 -9.08 -4.49
C SER A 69 -7.25 -7.67 -4.77
N ALA A 70 -7.08 -6.73 -3.84
CA ALA A 70 -7.71 -5.42 -3.94
C ALA A 70 -6.76 -4.37 -4.52
N LEU A 71 -7.28 -3.57 -5.46
CA LEU A 71 -6.55 -2.46 -6.04
C LEU A 71 -6.51 -1.29 -5.04
N VAL A 72 -5.34 -0.67 -4.89
CA VAL A 72 -5.18 0.51 -4.02
C VAL A 72 -4.93 1.73 -4.89
N PRO A 73 -5.81 2.74 -4.88
CA PRO A 73 -5.60 3.97 -5.64
C PRO A 73 -4.62 4.88 -4.89
N TRP A 74 -3.39 4.43 -4.77
CA TRP A 74 -2.40 5.05 -3.90
C TRP A 74 -2.03 6.47 -4.31
N MET A 75 -2.09 6.78 -5.61
CA MET A 75 -1.76 8.13 -6.07
C MET A 75 -2.76 9.18 -5.60
N ASN A 76 -3.99 8.77 -5.26
CA ASN A 76 -4.98 9.71 -4.71
C ASN A 76 -4.55 10.29 -3.36
N TYR A 77 -3.59 9.66 -2.70
CA TYR A 77 -3.14 10.08 -1.37
C TYR A 77 -1.89 10.95 -1.39
N LEU A 78 -1.29 11.16 -2.56
CA LEU A 78 -0.03 11.89 -2.66
C LEU A 78 -0.18 13.38 -2.41
N SER A 79 -1.33 13.96 -2.72
CA SER A 79 -1.59 15.39 -2.56
C SER A 79 -2.30 15.72 -1.25
N MET A 80 -2.47 14.74 -0.36
CA MET A 80 -3.10 14.97 0.95
C MET A 80 -2.11 15.65 1.89
N ASN A 81 -2.57 16.68 2.57
CA ASN A 81 -1.76 17.41 3.54
C ASN A 81 -2.18 17.10 4.96
#